data_53af7353cafd1e177008b0c3a03c6e5b
#
_entry.id   53af7353cafd1e177008b0c3a03c6e5b
#
_cell.length_a   1.000
_cell.length_b   1.000
_cell.length_c   1.000
_cell.angle_alpha   90.00
_cell.angle_beta   90.00
_cell.angle_gamma   90.00
#
_symmetry.space_group_name_H-M   'P 1'
#
loop_
_entity.id
_entity.type
_entity.pdbx_description
1 polymer ?
#
loop_
_entity_poly.entity_id
_entity_poly.type
_entity_poly.pdbx_seq_one_letter_code
_entity_poly.pdbx_strand_id
1 'polypeptide(L)'
;MSEPTPSTASAAAGSSASGTALPEPAPIRVSRPEEFPGEVEMSLLEHLEELRRRVLRSLLALVVSAAVCLVLVRPLVRLLQVPAVGMRFLQLAPGEFLFVSLKVAGYAGLTLVLPYILYELLSFVLPGLTRRERRLVAPAVAASAVLFLVGLAFAWWALVPAALRFLVNYGADVVEPIWSIERYLDFVLLLMVATGLAFELPVLQLLLGAFGLVGSRTMLGSWRWVVLGSALAGAVLTPSTDPVTMLLLTGAITALFLIGVALVALVEQVRPEPT
;
A
#
# COMPACT_ATOMS: atom_id res chain seq x y z
N MET A 1 14.79 -72.35 -69.32
CA MET A 1 14.06 -73.40 -70.07
C MET A 1 12.61 -73.24 -69.69
N SER A 2 11.83 -72.69 -70.62
CA SER A 2 10.42 -72.92 -70.89
C SER A 2 9.38 -72.32 -69.98
N GLU A 3 8.87 -71.22 -70.39
CA GLU A 3 7.42 -70.88 -70.38
C GLU A 3 6.58 -72.04 -70.91
N PRO A 4 5.26 -72.06 -70.68
CA PRO A 4 4.32 -71.06 -71.13
C PRO A 4 3.03 -70.89 -70.24
N THR A 5 2.40 -69.76 -70.44
CA THR A 5 0.95 -69.48 -70.33
C THR A 5 0.13 -70.45 -71.28
N PRO A 6 -1.24 -70.44 -71.28
CA PRO A 6 -2.20 -69.38 -71.07
C PRO A 6 -3.60 -69.78 -70.48
N SER A 7 -4.49 -68.85 -70.47
CA SER A 7 -5.90 -68.84 -70.95
C SER A 7 -7.06 -68.92 -69.94
N THR A 8 -7.77 -67.89 -69.93
CA THR A 8 -9.16 -67.59 -70.30
C THR A 8 -10.30 -67.93 -69.34
N ALA A 9 -10.95 -66.87 -69.07
CA ALA A 9 -12.38 -66.57 -69.29
C ALA A 9 -13.42 -66.99 -68.26
N SER A 10 -14.21 -66.04 -67.97
CA SER A 10 -15.69 -66.04 -67.97
C SER A 10 -16.32 -65.67 -66.63
N ALA A 11 -16.74 -64.51 -66.55
CA ALA A 11 -18.11 -64.02 -66.55
C ALA A 11 -18.98 -64.39 -65.32
N ALA A 12 -19.51 -63.35 -64.82
CA ALA A 12 -20.88 -63.02 -64.48
C ALA A 12 -21.28 -62.82 -63.03
N ALA A 13 -21.79 -61.69 -62.89
CA ALA A 13 -23.00 -61.29 -62.20
C ALA A 13 -22.98 -61.15 -60.65
N GLY A 14 -23.10 -59.91 -60.25
CA GLY A 14 -24.25 -59.44 -59.55
C GLY A 14 -24.16 -59.50 -58.03
N SER A 15 -24.08 -58.43 -57.48
CA SER A 15 -25.04 -57.92 -56.51
C SER A 15 -24.49 -56.71 -55.72
N SER A 16 -25.08 -55.62 -55.97
CA SER A 16 -24.99 -54.37 -55.22
C SER A 16 -25.34 -54.58 -53.74
N ALA A 17 -24.40 -54.34 -52.85
CA ALA A 17 -24.72 -53.95 -51.46
C ALA A 17 -24.08 -52.58 -51.17
N SER A 18 -24.86 -51.58 -51.29
CA SER A 18 -24.60 -50.23 -50.87
C SER A 18 -24.39 -50.24 -49.34
N GLY A 19 -23.17 -50.41 -48.92
CA GLY A 19 -22.78 -50.14 -47.53
C GLY A 19 -22.60 -48.66 -47.32
N THR A 20 -23.61 -48.03 -46.74
CA THR A 20 -23.54 -46.65 -46.26
C THR A 20 -22.46 -46.58 -45.17
N ALA A 21 -21.22 -46.23 -45.54
CA ALA A 21 -20.19 -45.90 -44.60
C ALA A 21 -20.65 -44.69 -43.80
N LEU A 22 -20.86 -44.87 -42.51
CA LEU A 22 -21.08 -43.76 -41.59
C LEU A 22 -19.87 -42.84 -41.70
N PRO A 23 -20.09 -41.52 -41.77
CA PRO A 23 -18.98 -40.57 -41.81
C PRO A 23 -18.16 -40.69 -40.53
N GLU A 24 -16.87 -40.89 -40.70
CA GLU A 24 -15.87 -40.89 -39.63
C GLU A 24 -16.06 -39.61 -38.79
N PRO A 25 -16.21 -39.74 -37.46
CA PRO A 25 -16.38 -38.54 -36.62
C PRO A 25 -15.16 -37.66 -36.79
N ALA A 26 -15.40 -36.42 -37.23
CA ALA A 26 -14.36 -35.41 -37.36
C ALA A 26 -13.57 -35.31 -36.02
N PRO A 27 -12.23 -35.23 -36.06
CA PRO A 27 -11.45 -35.15 -34.85
C PRO A 27 -11.97 -33.94 -34.04
N ILE A 28 -12.41 -34.20 -32.79
CA ILE A 28 -12.77 -33.18 -31.83
C ILE A 28 -11.52 -32.30 -31.69
N ARG A 29 -11.53 -31.16 -32.33
CA ARG A 29 -10.57 -30.11 -32.01
C ARG A 29 -10.84 -29.72 -30.56
N VAL A 30 -10.09 -30.32 -29.66
CA VAL A 30 -9.93 -29.77 -28.31
C VAL A 30 -9.34 -28.41 -28.55
N SER A 31 -10.19 -27.37 -28.52
CA SER A 31 -9.74 -26.00 -28.49
C SER A 31 -8.82 -25.91 -27.27
N ARG A 32 -7.52 -25.76 -27.54
CA ARG A 32 -6.60 -25.34 -26.50
C ARG A 32 -7.25 -24.17 -25.82
N PRO A 33 -7.28 -24.11 -24.47
CA PRO A 33 -7.69 -22.90 -23.78
C PRO A 33 -6.96 -21.76 -24.46
N GLU A 34 -7.68 -20.76 -24.95
CA GLU A 34 -7.07 -19.58 -25.53
C GLU A 34 -6.18 -19.00 -24.41
N GLU A 35 -4.89 -19.21 -24.53
CA GLU A 35 -3.89 -18.55 -23.74
C GLU A 35 -4.09 -17.07 -24.02
N PHE A 36 -4.81 -16.38 -23.13
CA PHE A 36 -4.91 -14.95 -23.18
C PHE A 36 -3.48 -14.40 -23.04
N PRO A 37 -2.93 -13.74 -24.09
CA PRO A 37 -1.56 -13.27 -24.04
C PRO A 37 -1.48 -12.13 -23.02
N GLY A 38 -1.11 -12.46 -21.80
CA GLY A 38 -0.94 -11.48 -20.74
C GLY A 38 -1.19 -11.96 -19.30
N GLU A 39 -1.73 -13.14 -19.09
CA GLU A 39 -1.76 -13.77 -17.77
C GLU A 39 -0.42 -14.50 -17.57
N VAL A 40 0.49 -13.86 -16.90
CA VAL A 40 1.70 -14.51 -16.38
C VAL A 40 1.23 -15.29 -15.16
N GLU A 41 0.90 -16.58 -15.34
CA GLU A 41 0.69 -17.50 -14.22
C GLU A 41 2.02 -17.67 -13.49
N MET A 42 2.25 -16.80 -12.50
CA MET A 42 3.40 -16.95 -11.62
C MET A 42 3.13 -18.10 -10.65
N SER A 43 4.07 -19.02 -10.54
CA SER A 43 4.03 -20.04 -9.50
C SER A 43 4.13 -19.35 -8.12
N LEU A 44 3.55 -19.97 -7.07
CA LEU A 44 3.63 -19.44 -5.70
C LEU A 44 5.08 -19.20 -5.28
N LEU A 45 6.00 -20.02 -5.72
CA LEU A 45 7.44 -19.89 -5.43
C LEU A 45 8.05 -18.65 -6.10
N GLU A 46 7.71 -18.39 -7.36
CA GLU A 46 8.16 -17.20 -8.09
C GLU A 46 7.62 -15.93 -7.46
N HIS A 47 6.35 -15.96 -7.01
CA HIS A 47 5.73 -14.82 -6.31
C HIS A 47 6.41 -14.54 -4.97
N LEU A 48 6.76 -15.56 -4.19
CA LEU A 48 7.53 -15.41 -2.95
C LEU A 48 8.96 -14.90 -3.19
N GLU A 49 9.60 -15.34 -4.27
CA GLU A 49 10.93 -14.83 -4.64
C GLU A 49 10.88 -13.37 -5.08
N GLU A 50 9.83 -12.98 -5.81
CA GLU A 50 9.59 -11.57 -6.15
C GLU A 50 9.37 -10.72 -4.90
N LEU A 51 8.54 -11.18 -3.93
CA LEU A 51 8.35 -10.52 -2.64
C LEU A 51 9.67 -10.32 -1.91
N ARG A 52 10.46 -11.38 -1.76
CA ARG A 52 11.78 -11.31 -1.13
C ARG A 52 12.68 -10.26 -1.79
N ARG A 53 12.73 -10.25 -3.11
CA ARG A 53 13.56 -9.30 -3.87
C ARG A 53 13.11 -7.85 -3.66
N ARG A 54 11.80 -7.60 -3.67
CA ARG A 54 11.23 -6.26 -3.45
C ARG A 54 11.45 -5.79 -2.01
N VAL A 55 11.23 -6.67 -1.02
CA VAL A 55 11.50 -6.36 0.39
C VAL A 55 12.98 -6.03 0.61
N LEU A 56 13.89 -6.79 0.01
CA LEU A 56 15.33 -6.51 0.12
C LEU A 56 15.72 -5.17 -0.52
N ARG A 57 15.13 -4.80 -1.66
CA ARG A 57 15.35 -3.48 -2.29
C ARG A 57 14.82 -2.35 -1.42
N SER A 58 13.62 -2.50 -0.88
CA SER A 58 13.01 -1.52 0.03
C SER A 58 13.84 -1.35 1.31
N LEU A 59 14.32 -2.45 1.88
CA LEU A 59 15.19 -2.43 3.05
C LEU A 59 16.54 -1.76 2.76
N LEU A 60 17.15 -2.08 1.62
CA LEU A 60 18.40 -1.44 1.20
C LEU A 60 18.21 0.07 1.00
N ALA A 61 17.13 0.47 0.32
CA ALA A 61 16.81 1.88 0.12
C ALA A 61 16.58 2.60 1.46
N LEU A 62 15.91 1.95 2.43
CA LEU A 62 15.71 2.48 3.78
C LEU A 62 17.04 2.66 4.52
N VAL A 63 17.92 1.67 4.47
CA VAL A 63 19.25 1.75 5.13
C VAL A 63 20.09 2.87 4.53
N VAL A 64 20.13 2.98 3.19
CA VAL A 64 20.86 4.04 2.51
C VAL A 64 20.26 5.42 2.84
N SER A 65 18.95 5.56 2.81
CA SER A 65 18.25 6.80 3.16
C SER A 65 18.50 7.19 4.62
N ALA A 66 18.43 6.24 5.55
CA ALA A 66 18.71 6.47 6.96
C ALA A 66 20.18 6.89 7.17
N ALA A 67 21.13 6.29 6.46
CA ALA A 67 22.54 6.69 6.53
C ALA A 67 22.76 8.13 6.04
N VAL A 68 22.10 8.53 4.95
CA VAL A 68 22.13 9.93 4.46
C VAL A 68 21.52 10.86 5.50
N CYS A 69 20.36 10.51 6.08
CA CYS A 69 19.72 11.30 7.13
C CYS A 69 20.56 11.39 8.40
N LEU A 70 21.37 10.37 8.71
CA LEU A 70 22.28 10.39 9.87
C LEU A 70 23.37 11.47 9.70
N VAL A 71 23.88 11.66 8.49
CA VAL A 71 24.82 12.77 8.19
C VAL A 71 24.15 14.13 8.38
N LEU A 72 22.85 14.22 8.06
CA LEU A 72 22.04 15.45 8.18
C LEU A 72 21.28 15.55 9.51
N VAL A 73 21.58 14.71 10.51
CA VAL A 73 20.78 14.61 11.72
C VAL A 73 20.69 15.93 12.52
N ARG A 74 21.80 16.69 12.57
CA ARG A 74 21.82 17.96 13.31
C ARG A 74 20.82 19.00 12.77
N PRO A 75 20.76 19.31 11.46
CA PRO A 75 19.74 20.18 10.93
C PRO A 75 18.33 19.59 11.07
N LEU A 76 18.15 18.27 10.93
CA LEU A 76 16.84 17.61 11.13
C LEU A 76 16.34 17.76 12.56
N VAL A 77 17.18 17.54 13.56
CA VAL A 77 16.81 17.75 14.98
C VAL A 77 16.44 19.21 15.24
N ARG A 78 17.20 20.17 14.71
CA ARG A 78 16.86 21.59 14.84
C ARG A 78 15.53 21.93 14.18
N LEU A 79 15.25 21.36 13.01
CA LEU A 79 13.96 21.51 12.35
C LEU A 79 12.85 20.96 13.24
N LEU A 80 12.99 19.73 13.76
CA LEU A 80 11.99 19.11 14.63
C LEU A 80 11.76 19.86 15.95
N GLN A 81 12.67 20.71 16.40
CA GLN A 81 12.51 21.55 17.57
C GLN A 81 11.76 22.87 17.28
N VAL A 82 11.55 23.24 16.02
CA VAL A 82 10.87 24.50 15.67
C VAL A 82 9.48 24.65 16.31
N PRO A 83 8.61 23.63 16.38
CA PRO A 83 7.32 23.76 17.05
C PRO A 83 7.41 23.99 18.56
N ALA A 84 8.56 23.71 19.18
CA ALA A 84 8.80 23.79 20.62
C ALA A 84 9.54 25.09 21.02
N VAL A 85 9.24 26.19 20.36
CA VAL A 85 9.88 27.49 20.65
C VAL A 85 9.69 27.88 22.13
N GLY A 86 10.79 28.24 22.79
CA GLY A 86 10.80 28.63 24.20
C GLY A 86 10.93 27.51 25.20
N MET A 87 10.90 26.22 24.76
CA MET A 87 11.13 25.10 25.65
C MET A 87 12.62 24.85 25.86
N ARG A 88 12.98 24.45 27.10
CA ARG A 88 14.33 24.03 27.43
C ARG A 88 14.41 22.53 27.40
N PHE A 89 15.33 21.99 26.59
CA PHE A 89 15.60 20.56 26.52
C PHE A 89 16.81 20.20 27.34
N LEU A 90 16.72 19.10 28.08
CA LEU A 90 17.81 18.50 28.82
C LEU A 90 18.14 17.14 28.26
N GLN A 91 19.42 16.81 28.31
CA GLN A 91 19.90 15.45 28.10
C GLN A 91 19.99 14.80 29.47
N LEU A 92 19.19 13.77 29.74
CA LEU A 92 19.06 13.13 31.05
C LEU A 92 20.03 11.94 31.21
N ALA A 93 20.51 11.37 30.11
CA ALA A 93 21.41 10.22 30.14
C ALA A 93 22.63 10.43 29.21
N PRO A 94 23.81 9.89 29.58
CA PRO A 94 24.95 9.89 28.68
C PRO A 94 24.66 9.11 27.42
N GLY A 95 24.97 9.69 26.26
CA GLY A 95 24.70 9.07 24.96
C GLY A 95 23.27 9.22 24.44
N GLU A 96 22.34 9.82 25.18
CA GLU A 96 20.93 10.04 24.77
C GLU A 96 20.84 10.67 23.37
N PHE A 97 21.66 11.67 23.07
CA PHE A 97 21.68 12.32 21.76
C PHE A 97 22.09 11.37 20.62
N LEU A 98 22.92 10.35 20.89
CA LEU A 98 23.28 9.34 19.90
C LEU A 98 22.07 8.49 19.51
N PHE A 99 21.33 7.99 20.52
CA PHE A 99 20.10 7.21 20.27
C PHE A 99 19.03 8.05 19.57
N VAL A 100 18.84 9.27 20.00
CA VAL A 100 17.97 10.25 19.33
C VAL A 100 18.37 10.46 17.87
N SER A 101 19.66 10.62 17.61
CA SER A 101 20.18 10.80 16.25
C SER A 101 19.87 9.61 15.35
N LEU A 102 20.01 8.39 15.88
CA LEU A 102 19.72 7.17 15.14
C LEU A 102 18.20 7.05 14.86
N LYS A 103 17.36 7.35 15.84
CA LYS A 103 15.90 7.36 15.69
C LYS A 103 15.47 8.41 14.64
N VAL A 104 15.93 9.65 14.75
CA VAL A 104 15.61 10.72 13.80
C VAL A 104 16.06 10.34 12.39
N ALA A 105 17.27 9.78 12.24
CA ALA A 105 17.76 9.32 10.95
C ALA A 105 16.91 8.18 10.37
N GLY A 106 16.48 7.23 11.20
CA GLY A 106 15.59 6.14 10.79
C GLY A 106 14.23 6.62 10.33
N TYR A 107 13.56 7.47 11.12
CA TYR A 107 12.25 8.03 10.78
C TYR A 107 12.30 8.97 9.57
N ALA A 108 13.31 9.83 9.49
CA ALA A 108 13.50 10.71 8.33
C ALA A 108 13.84 9.90 7.06
N GLY A 109 14.68 8.88 7.20
CA GLY A 109 14.99 7.94 6.12
C GLY A 109 13.76 7.18 5.62
N LEU A 110 12.91 6.71 6.54
CA LEU A 110 11.63 6.09 6.20
C LEU A 110 10.73 7.07 5.44
N THR A 111 10.62 8.31 5.92
CA THR A 111 9.84 9.36 5.27
C THR A 111 10.27 9.61 3.83
N LEU A 112 11.59 9.69 3.59
CA LEU A 112 12.13 9.93 2.24
C LEU A 112 11.91 8.75 1.30
N VAL A 113 12.02 7.52 1.81
CA VAL A 113 11.95 6.32 0.99
C VAL A 113 10.54 5.75 0.87
N LEU A 114 9.58 6.25 1.65
CA LEU A 114 8.21 5.74 1.67
C LEU A 114 7.55 5.69 0.28
N PRO A 115 7.65 6.72 -0.59
CA PRO A 115 7.07 6.65 -1.93
C PRO A 115 7.65 5.50 -2.77
N TYR A 116 8.94 5.21 -2.59
CA TYR A 116 9.57 4.07 -3.25
C TYR A 116 9.11 2.73 -2.67
N ILE A 117 8.97 2.63 -1.34
CA ILE A 117 8.43 1.43 -0.68
C ILE A 117 7.00 1.16 -1.17
N LEU A 118 6.17 2.19 -1.24
CA LEU A 118 4.80 2.07 -1.76
C LEU A 118 4.77 1.65 -3.23
N TYR A 119 5.68 2.19 -4.05
CA TYR A 119 5.84 1.75 -5.43
C TYR A 119 6.20 0.26 -5.52
N GLU A 120 7.16 -0.23 -4.73
CA GLU A 120 7.55 -1.64 -4.71
C GLU A 120 6.39 -2.52 -4.21
N LEU A 121 5.65 -2.07 -3.19
CA LEU A 121 4.48 -2.77 -2.66
C LEU A 121 3.36 -2.87 -3.70
N LEU A 122 2.99 -1.76 -4.33
CA LEU A 122 1.97 -1.74 -5.37
C LEU A 122 2.41 -2.56 -6.60
N SER A 123 3.69 -2.49 -6.95
CA SER A 123 4.26 -3.26 -8.05
C SER A 123 4.29 -4.77 -7.76
N PHE A 124 4.34 -5.18 -6.49
CA PHE A 124 4.19 -6.58 -6.09
C PHE A 124 2.78 -7.11 -6.35
N VAL A 125 1.77 -6.27 -6.22
CA VAL A 125 0.37 -6.63 -6.47
C VAL A 125 0.05 -6.63 -7.97
N LEU A 126 0.87 -5.98 -8.82
CA LEU A 126 0.67 -5.83 -10.28
C LEU A 126 0.44 -7.12 -11.07
N PRO A 127 1.11 -8.27 -10.80
CA PRO A 127 0.86 -9.51 -11.56
C PRO A 127 -0.59 -9.99 -11.52
N GLY A 128 -1.30 -9.70 -10.42
CA GLY A 128 -2.73 -10.01 -10.28
C GLY A 128 -3.68 -8.97 -10.88
N LEU A 129 -3.17 -7.90 -11.51
CA LEU A 129 -3.97 -6.80 -12.03
C LEU A 129 -4.19 -6.87 -13.53
N THR A 130 -5.40 -6.49 -13.96
CA THR A 130 -5.72 -6.30 -15.38
C THR A 130 -4.93 -5.13 -15.98
N ARG A 131 -4.77 -5.08 -17.31
CA ARG A 131 -4.07 -3.99 -18.02
C ARG A 131 -4.63 -2.59 -17.72
N ARG A 132 -5.92 -2.49 -17.40
CA ARG A 132 -6.57 -1.21 -17.03
C ARG A 132 -6.16 -0.79 -15.63
N GLU A 133 -6.14 -1.69 -14.68
CA GLU A 133 -5.77 -1.45 -13.28
C GLU A 133 -4.29 -1.11 -13.14
N ARG A 134 -3.44 -1.73 -13.95
CA ARG A 134 -2.00 -1.43 -14.00
C ARG A 134 -1.69 0.03 -14.32
N ARG A 135 -2.55 0.70 -15.11
CA ARG A 135 -2.40 2.14 -15.41
C ARG A 135 -2.69 3.03 -14.21
N LEU A 136 -3.41 2.53 -13.20
CA LEU A 136 -3.73 3.27 -11.98
C LEU A 136 -2.58 3.27 -10.96
N VAL A 137 -1.60 2.38 -11.10
CA VAL A 137 -0.50 2.26 -10.13
C VAL A 137 0.36 3.52 -10.08
N ALA A 138 0.77 4.06 -11.22
CA ALA A 138 1.60 5.27 -11.24
C ALA A 138 0.88 6.48 -10.61
N PRO A 139 -0.37 6.83 -10.99
CA PRO A 139 -1.09 7.91 -10.31
C PRO A 139 -1.40 7.59 -8.84
N ALA A 140 -1.62 6.32 -8.47
CA ALA A 140 -1.82 5.94 -7.07
C ALA A 140 -0.56 6.16 -6.23
N VAL A 141 0.63 5.78 -6.72
CA VAL A 141 1.91 6.06 -6.05
C VAL A 141 2.15 7.56 -5.90
N ALA A 142 1.86 8.35 -6.95
CA ALA A 142 2.02 9.79 -6.88
C ALA A 142 1.04 10.42 -5.86
N ALA A 143 -0.22 9.98 -5.87
CA ALA A 143 -1.23 10.44 -4.91
C ALA A 143 -0.85 10.06 -3.48
N SER A 144 -0.37 8.83 -3.26
CA SER A 144 0.14 8.33 -1.99
C SER A 144 1.29 9.20 -1.48
N ALA A 145 2.32 9.44 -2.30
CA ALA A 145 3.42 10.32 -1.91
C ALA A 145 2.94 11.73 -1.50
N VAL A 146 1.99 12.30 -2.24
CA VAL A 146 1.43 13.62 -1.91
C VAL A 146 0.61 13.57 -0.62
N LEU A 147 -0.27 12.57 -0.45
CA LEU A 147 -1.08 12.43 0.77
C LEU A 147 -0.22 12.21 2.00
N PHE A 148 0.82 11.39 1.90
CA PHE A 148 1.76 11.19 2.99
C PHE A 148 2.44 12.50 3.42
N LEU A 149 2.94 13.28 2.46
CA LEU A 149 3.53 14.61 2.75
C LEU A 149 2.51 15.58 3.35
N VAL A 150 1.27 15.56 2.87
CA VAL A 150 0.18 16.36 3.46
C VAL A 150 -0.10 15.89 4.89
N GLY A 151 -0.07 14.59 5.16
CA GLY A 151 -0.20 14.04 6.51
C GLY A 151 0.92 14.49 7.45
N LEU A 152 2.17 14.47 6.99
CA LEU A 152 3.31 15.01 7.73
C LEU A 152 3.15 16.50 8.01
N ALA A 153 2.75 17.27 7.01
CA ALA A 153 2.50 18.70 7.14
C ALA A 153 1.36 19.00 8.15
N PHE A 154 0.28 18.21 8.09
CA PHE A 154 -0.82 18.33 9.05
C PHE A 154 -0.36 18.01 10.48
N ALA A 155 0.43 16.95 10.66
CA ALA A 155 1.02 16.64 11.96
C ALA A 155 1.91 17.77 12.47
N TRP A 156 2.76 18.32 11.60
CA TRP A 156 3.70 19.37 11.92
C TRP A 156 3.02 20.69 12.30
N TRP A 157 2.03 21.14 11.54
CA TRP A 157 1.40 22.44 11.74
C TRP A 157 0.18 22.43 12.65
N ALA A 158 -0.51 21.31 12.75
CA ALA A 158 -1.73 21.21 13.54
C ALA A 158 -1.55 20.35 14.80
N LEU A 159 -1.13 19.08 14.66
CA LEU A 159 -1.13 18.15 15.79
C LEU A 159 -0.02 18.43 16.80
N VAL A 160 1.23 18.59 16.34
CA VAL A 160 2.37 18.84 17.24
C VAL A 160 2.17 20.11 18.05
N PRO A 161 1.83 21.29 17.46
CA PRO A 161 1.59 22.50 18.24
C PRO A 161 0.38 22.39 19.18
N ALA A 162 -0.69 21.68 18.79
CA ALA A 162 -1.85 21.48 19.65
C ALA A 162 -1.49 20.66 20.89
N ALA A 163 -0.78 19.55 20.70
CA ALA A 163 -0.32 18.69 21.78
C ALA A 163 0.65 19.42 22.72
N LEU A 164 1.61 20.17 22.17
CA LEU A 164 2.57 20.92 22.97
C LEU A 164 1.89 22.01 23.80
N ARG A 165 0.93 22.75 23.23
CA ARG A 165 0.17 23.74 23.98
C ARG A 165 -0.59 23.13 25.14
N PHE A 166 -1.23 21.99 24.91
CA PHE A 166 -1.93 21.29 25.98
C PHE A 166 -0.95 20.85 27.09
N LEU A 167 0.14 20.18 26.72
CA LEU A 167 1.13 19.63 27.65
C LEU A 167 1.84 20.73 28.47
N VAL A 168 2.14 21.89 27.87
CA VAL A 168 2.79 23.01 28.56
C VAL A 168 1.82 23.68 29.53
N ASN A 169 0.56 23.85 29.13
CA ASN A 169 -0.43 24.55 29.97
C ASN A 169 -1.01 23.65 31.08
N TYR A 170 -0.97 22.32 30.89
CA TYR A 170 -1.49 21.38 31.89
C TYR A 170 -0.54 21.29 33.08
N GLY A 171 -0.87 21.94 34.16
CA GLY A 171 -0.08 21.98 35.39
C GLY A 171 0.99 23.07 35.43
N ALA A 172 0.94 24.05 34.52
CA ALA A 172 1.89 25.19 34.49
C ALA A 172 1.85 26.07 35.74
N ASP A 173 0.78 25.97 36.48
CA ASP A 173 0.58 26.65 37.78
C ASP A 173 1.31 25.99 38.96
N VAL A 174 1.72 24.73 38.78
CA VAL A 174 2.29 23.89 39.86
C VAL A 174 3.75 23.51 39.57
N VAL A 175 4.10 23.26 38.29
CA VAL A 175 5.41 22.70 37.90
C VAL A 175 5.97 23.47 36.70
N GLU A 176 7.27 23.80 36.75
CA GLU A 176 7.98 24.33 35.58
C GLU A 176 8.38 23.14 34.65
N PRO A 177 7.88 23.09 33.41
CA PRO A 177 8.14 21.93 32.53
C PRO A 177 9.56 21.97 31.98
N ILE A 178 10.36 20.98 32.34
CA ILE A 178 11.66 20.71 31.73
C ILE A 178 11.56 19.41 30.95
N TRP A 179 11.94 19.42 29.67
CA TRP A 179 11.67 18.33 28.75
C TRP A 179 12.93 17.54 28.42
N SER A 180 12.83 16.18 28.43
CA SER A 180 13.85 15.33 27.81
C SER A 180 13.76 15.47 26.30
N ILE A 181 14.91 15.70 25.65
CA ILE A 181 14.96 15.80 24.19
C ILE A 181 14.57 14.45 23.52
N GLU A 182 14.90 13.33 24.16
CA GLU A 182 14.54 12.02 23.67
C GLU A 182 13.01 11.84 23.66
N ARG A 183 12.34 12.10 24.78
CA ARG A 183 10.91 11.95 24.90
C ARG A 183 10.13 12.86 23.94
N TYR A 184 10.61 14.09 23.81
CA TYR A 184 10.03 15.04 22.85
C TYR A 184 10.11 14.54 21.41
N LEU A 185 11.31 14.11 20.96
CA LEU A 185 11.51 13.67 19.60
C LEU A 185 10.83 12.33 19.32
N ASP A 186 10.82 11.39 20.27
CA ASP A 186 10.05 10.14 20.15
C ASP A 186 8.57 10.42 19.89
N PHE A 187 8.00 11.36 20.65
CA PHE A 187 6.61 11.76 20.47
C PHE A 187 6.36 12.41 19.10
N VAL A 188 7.16 13.42 18.73
CA VAL A 188 6.98 14.14 17.47
C VAL A 188 7.16 13.21 16.28
N LEU A 189 8.20 12.37 16.26
CA LEU A 189 8.48 11.45 15.17
C LEU A 189 7.36 10.41 15.02
N LEU A 190 6.92 9.82 16.14
CA LEU A 190 5.83 8.84 16.13
C LEU A 190 4.54 9.47 15.61
N LEU A 191 4.17 10.65 16.13
CA LEU A 191 2.95 11.34 15.73
C LEU A 191 2.98 11.73 14.25
N MET A 192 4.12 12.23 13.74
CA MET A 192 4.28 12.60 12.34
C MET A 192 4.15 11.39 11.41
N VAL A 193 4.89 10.31 11.66
CA VAL A 193 4.86 9.14 10.78
C VAL A 193 3.53 8.42 10.85
N ALA A 194 2.96 8.26 12.05
CA ALA A 194 1.64 7.63 12.20
C ALA A 194 0.54 8.43 11.47
N THR A 195 0.58 9.76 11.57
CA THR A 195 -0.36 10.62 10.83
C THR A 195 -0.12 10.54 9.32
N GLY A 196 1.14 10.58 8.88
CA GLY A 196 1.47 10.40 7.46
C GLY A 196 0.92 9.08 6.90
N LEU A 197 1.10 7.96 7.63
CA LEU A 197 0.55 6.66 7.25
C LEU A 197 -0.99 6.65 7.29
N ALA A 198 -1.63 7.34 8.23
CA ALA A 198 -3.08 7.45 8.28
C ALA A 198 -3.64 8.18 7.04
N PHE A 199 -2.87 9.11 6.46
CA PHE A 199 -3.26 9.81 5.23
C PHE A 199 -3.21 8.91 3.99
N GLU A 200 -2.62 7.71 4.05
CA GLU A 200 -2.68 6.70 2.99
C GLU A 200 -4.06 6.00 2.88
N LEU A 201 -4.92 6.14 3.88
CA LEU A 201 -6.24 5.49 3.89
C LEU A 201 -7.05 5.70 2.61
N PRO A 202 -7.19 6.90 2.03
CA PRO A 202 -7.95 7.10 0.81
C PRO A 202 -7.38 6.34 -0.40
N VAL A 203 -6.04 6.24 -0.51
CA VAL A 203 -5.38 5.49 -1.59
C VAL A 203 -5.59 4.00 -1.41
N LEU A 204 -5.46 3.48 -0.19
CA LEU A 204 -5.74 2.07 0.13
C LEU A 204 -7.20 1.71 -0.20
N GLN A 205 -8.16 2.56 0.20
CA GLN A 205 -9.57 2.36 -0.13
C GLN A 205 -9.81 2.36 -1.63
N LEU A 206 -9.21 3.33 -2.35
CA LEU A 206 -9.31 3.42 -3.80
C LEU A 206 -8.78 2.16 -4.50
N LEU A 207 -7.64 1.63 -4.04
CA LEU A 207 -7.08 0.39 -4.57
C LEU A 207 -7.98 -0.82 -4.28
N LEU A 208 -8.48 -0.96 -3.04
CA LEU A 208 -9.40 -2.04 -2.68
C LEU A 208 -10.70 -1.99 -3.52
N GLY A 209 -11.24 -0.80 -3.75
CA GLY A 209 -12.39 -0.59 -4.62
C GLY A 209 -12.07 -0.83 -6.10
N ALA A 210 -10.88 -0.39 -6.55
CA ALA A 210 -10.41 -0.61 -7.91
C ALA A 210 -10.20 -2.09 -8.22
N PHE A 211 -9.81 -2.91 -7.25
CA PHE A 211 -9.71 -4.37 -7.39
C PHE A 211 -11.04 -5.10 -7.20
N GLY A 212 -12.11 -4.39 -6.88
CA GLY A 212 -13.42 -4.99 -6.62
C GLY A 212 -13.50 -5.81 -5.33
N LEU A 213 -12.49 -5.69 -4.45
CA LEU A 213 -12.43 -6.43 -3.18
C LEU A 213 -13.45 -5.91 -2.17
N VAL A 214 -13.66 -4.60 -2.11
CA VAL A 214 -14.58 -3.97 -1.16
C VAL A 214 -15.30 -2.81 -1.86
N GLY A 215 -16.64 -2.85 -1.86
CA GLY A 215 -17.46 -1.80 -2.43
C GLY A 215 -17.65 -0.60 -1.50
N SER A 216 -17.96 0.58 -2.07
CA SER A 216 -18.19 1.82 -1.34
C SER A 216 -19.27 1.71 -0.25
N ARG A 217 -20.35 0.97 -0.52
CA ARG A 217 -21.44 0.74 0.45
C ARG A 217 -20.97 -0.07 1.66
N THR A 218 -20.14 -1.09 1.45
CA THR A 218 -19.57 -1.91 2.53
C THR A 218 -18.59 -1.09 3.37
N MET A 219 -17.74 -0.29 2.71
CA MET A 219 -16.83 0.64 3.40
C MET A 219 -17.63 1.62 4.25
N LEU A 220 -18.66 2.26 3.68
CA LEU A 220 -19.49 3.21 4.41
C LEU A 220 -20.18 2.58 5.61
N GLY A 221 -20.61 1.31 5.51
CA GLY A 221 -21.17 0.57 6.64
C GLY A 221 -20.22 0.40 7.83
N SER A 222 -18.93 0.46 7.58
CA SER A 222 -17.86 0.30 8.60
C SER A 222 -17.47 1.60 9.30
N TRP A 223 -18.09 2.75 9.02
CA TRP A 223 -17.70 4.07 9.53
C TRP A 223 -17.55 4.12 11.06
N ARG A 224 -18.44 3.40 11.79
CA ARG A 224 -18.41 3.35 13.27
C ARG A 224 -17.12 2.74 13.80
N TRP A 225 -16.63 1.68 13.14
CA TRP A 225 -15.37 1.03 13.49
C TRP A 225 -14.16 1.90 13.16
N VAL A 226 -14.25 2.69 12.09
CA VAL A 226 -13.19 3.64 11.73
C VAL A 226 -13.11 4.77 12.74
N VAL A 227 -14.23 5.33 13.16
CA VAL A 227 -14.26 6.37 14.21
C VAL A 227 -13.71 5.80 15.53
N LEU A 228 -14.15 4.61 15.94
CA LEU A 228 -13.65 3.98 17.16
C LEU A 228 -12.14 3.67 17.07
N GLY A 229 -11.71 3.09 15.96
CA GLY A 229 -10.31 2.75 15.72
C GLY A 229 -9.41 4.00 15.65
N SER A 230 -9.87 5.08 15.01
CA SER A 230 -9.11 6.33 14.94
C SER A 230 -9.03 7.04 16.29
N ALA A 231 -10.09 6.99 17.10
CA ALA A 231 -10.06 7.51 18.48
C ALA A 231 -9.09 6.71 19.35
N LEU A 232 -9.10 5.38 19.24
CA LEU A 232 -8.17 4.51 19.96
C LEU A 232 -6.72 4.75 19.50
N ALA A 233 -6.49 4.85 18.19
CA ALA A 233 -5.18 5.19 17.65
C ALA A 233 -4.70 6.56 18.16
N GLY A 234 -5.57 7.57 18.16
CA GLY A 234 -5.28 8.87 18.75
C GLY A 234 -4.87 8.77 20.22
N ALA A 235 -5.61 8.03 21.02
CA ALA A 235 -5.32 7.83 22.44
C ALA A 235 -3.97 7.11 22.71
N VAL A 236 -3.56 6.20 21.82
CA VAL A 236 -2.29 5.46 21.95
C VAL A 236 -1.10 6.27 21.45
N LEU A 237 -1.30 7.05 20.36
CA LEU A 237 -0.24 7.82 19.72
C LEU A 237 0.08 9.13 20.48
N THR A 238 -0.86 9.68 21.24
CA THR A 238 -0.61 10.87 22.04
C THR A 238 -0.05 10.48 23.42
N PRO A 239 1.05 11.12 23.89
CA PRO A 239 1.78 10.69 25.10
C PRO A 239 1.02 10.95 26.42
N SER A 240 0.01 11.78 26.37
CA SER A 240 -0.91 12.03 27.45
C SER A 240 -2.28 12.20 26.83
N THR A 241 -3.20 11.32 27.00
CA THR A 241 -4.60 11.38 26.57
C THR A 241 -5.14 12.82 26.35
N ASP A 242 -4.41 13.61 25.54
CA ASP A 242 -4.76 14.98 25.16
C ASP A 242 -6.03 14.96 24.30
N PRO A 243 -7.16 15.40 24.83
CA PRO A 243 -8.44 15.32 24.10
C PRO A 243 -8.44 16.13 22.81
N VAL A 244 -7.68 17.23 22.76
CA VAL A 244 -7.66 18.12 21.59
C VAL A 244 -6.97 17.44 20.41
N THR A 245 -5.76 16.93 20.63
CA THR A 245 -5.00 16.22 19.58
C THR A 245 -5.69 14.93 19.17
N MET A 246 -6.27 14.19 20.15
CA MET A 246 -7.05 12.99 19.87
C MET A 246 -8.26 13.29 18.96
N LEU A 247 -9.03 14.34 19.25
CA LEU A 247 -10.18 14.74 18.43
C LEU A 247 -9.76 15.24 17.05
N LEU A 248 -8.67 16.00 16.96
CA LEU A 248 -8.12 16.48 15.67
C LEU A 248 -7.71 15.29 14.79
N LEU A 249 -6.99 14.33 15.34
CA LEU A 249 -6.54 13.14 14.61
C LEU A 249 -7.72 12.25 14.21
N THR A 250 -8.65 12.01 15.14
CA THR A 250 -9.88 11.23 14.87
C THR A 250 -10.71 11.88 13.77
N GLY A 251 -10.90 13.20 13.84
CA GLY A 251 -11.62 13.97 12.82
C GLY A 251 -10.94 13.91 11.46
N ALA A 252 -9.61 14.06 11.41
CA ALA A 252 -8.84 13.97 10.17
C ALA A 252 -8.95 12.57 9.54
N ILE A 253 -8.74 11.51 10.30
CA ILE A 253 -8.85 10.12 9.80
C ILE A 253 -10.26 9.83 9.32
N THR A 254 -11.29 10.26 10.06
CA THR A 254 -12.69 10.07 9.66
C THR A 254 -13.01 10.83 8.37
N ALA A 255 -12.54 12.07 8.23
CA ALA A 255 -12.71 12.86 7.00
C ALA A 255 -12.02 12.18 5.81
N LEU A 256 -10.77 11.73 5.98
CA LEU A 256 -10.02 11.00 4.95
C LEU A 256 -10.72 9.69 4.55
N PHE A 257 -11.25 8.95 5.52
CA PHE A 257 -12.04 7.76 5.26
C PHE A 257 -13.27 8.07 4.39
N LEU A 258 -14.02 9.12 4.69
CA LEU A 258 -15.19 9.53 3.90
C LEU A 258 -14.80 9.99 2.50
N ILE A 259 -13.68 10.72 2.36
CA ILE A 259 -13.12 11.09 1.05
C ILE A 259 -12.78 9.83 0.25
N GLY A 260 -12.11 8.86 0.85
CA GLY A 260 -11.78 7.60 0.20
C GLY A 260 -13.02 6.82 -0.26
N VAL A 261 -14.05 6.73 0.59
CA VAL A 261 -15.34 6.11 0.21
C VAL A 261 -15.98 6.85 -0.97
N ALA A 262 -15.96 8.18 -0.97
CA ALA A 262 -16.50 8.97 -2.09
C ALA A 262 -15.72 8.72 -3.39
N LEU A 263 -14.40 8.63 -3.32
CA LEU A 263 -13.55 8.31 -4.47
C LEU A 263 -13.86 6.91 -5.03
N VAL A 264 -14.04 5.90 -4.15
CA VAL A 264 -14.42 4.55 -4.55
C VAL A 264 -15.79 4.56 -5.22
N ALA A 265 -16.79 5.26 -4.66
CA ALA A 265 -18.12 5.38 -5.26
C ALA A 265 -18.09 6.03 -6.64
N LEU A 266 -17.24 7.04 -6.87
CA LEU A 266 -17.05 7.66 -8.18
C LEU A 266 -16.45 6.66 -9.19
N VAL A 267 -15.48 5.85 -8.78
CA VAL A 267 -14.87 4.83 -9.65
C VAL A 267 -15.87 3.73 -9.99
N GLU A 268 -16.70 3.31 -9.03
CA GLU A 268 -17.77 2.32 -9.25
C GLU A 268 -18.80 2.81 -10.28
N GLN A 269 -19.17 4.10 -10.26
CA GLN A 269 -20.13 4.68 -11.23
C GLN A 269 -19.59 4.73 -12.67
N VAL A 270 -18.26 4.84 -12.82
CA VAL A 270 -17.61 4.90 -14.15
C VAL A 270 -17.32 3.50 -14.71
N ARG A 271 -17.40 2.45 -13.89
CA ARG A 271 -17.29 1.07 -14.35
C ARG A 271 -18.64 0.63 -14.94
N PRO A 272 -18.71 0.24 -16.23
CA PRO A 272 -19.89 -0.45 -16.73
C PRO A 272 -20.01 -1.78 -16.01
N GLU A 273 -21.21 -2.12 -15.53
CA GLU A 273 -21.50 -3.43 -14.95
C GLU A 273 -21.11 -4.53 -15.94
N PRO A 274 -20.41 -5.59 -15.49
CA PRO A 274 -20.24 -6.76 -16.34
C PRO A 274 -21.62 -7.37 -16.59
N THR A 275 -22.12 -7.22 -17.82
CA THR A 275 -23.29 -7.93 -18.35
C THR A 275 -22.98 -9.40 -18.56
#